data_0ce0227624885f1976fbcc527e5bdfb9
#
_entry.id   0ce0227624885f1976fbcc527e5bdfb9
#
_cell.length_a   1.000
_cell.length_b   1.000
_cell.length_c   1.000
_cell.angle_alpha   90.00
_cell.angle_beta   90.00
_cell.angle_gamma   90.00
#
_symmetry.space_group_name_H-M   'P 1'
#
loop_
_entity.id
_entity.type
_entity.pdbx_description
1 polymer ?
#
loop_
_entity_poly.entity_id
_entity_poly.type
_entity_poly.pdbx_seq_one_letter_code
_entity_poly.pdbx_strand_id
1 'polypeptide(L)'
;MKQVKQNTRSVAILSLFLLLLLGSCCSSNDSIGTDIPDNPKPSEVKVMDKSKIVDYNKYHCPANWNEGFEKGPDYMLRSDARWSWWRMKQSEHFFVFWEPGFGDDPNAEAVPEALRVDIDDLLQKAEQFYKTNVEKLGMATVGQGKSVLDNHKMQIYLLYQTDWLATGSGYDDKIGALWVNPSTCKPVGSTIGHEIGHSFQYQVSADKLFTGEVTPIDSADGSQLVPAGFRYGFGENGAGGCAYWEQCAQWQSFQDYPNECFDQDAHYAVWLKNHHRHFNHEFMRYASYWFQYWFTEKHGIESYARIWKESKYPEDPLQTYMRIYCNNSLDALYKDLYEYSAHCADYDFKAVHQYKKEAAINYSTKLYKNDGYYQVAYTNCPGTTGFNLIPLNVPASGKVSATLEGLAPGSALAAGDPGTVVDGDGNAKSIVTKYNSQSNTQQNYRYGFVAITRDGKSHYGEMHTGKKGTATYEVPANTERLYLCVLAAPDKYNRNAWDDDETNDEQWPYRVKFSGTDLLGNVTIPEGDPTDVETSLEVSLDASSESYPLHTFNLLNDGVMEKIAKAFKLQPSEIASSDCIMNTSLTNPYPKEK
;
A
#
# COMPACT_ATOMS: atom_id res chain seq x y z
N MET A 1 20.97 38.76 28.68
CA MET A 1 21.58 37.57 29.30
C MET A 1 20.56 36.92 30.23
N LYS A 2 19.86 35.91 29.79
CA LYS A 2 19.20 34.89 30.61
C LYS A 2 19.13 33.62 29.75
N GLN A 3 19.87 32.62 30.14
CA GLN A 3 19.94 31.30 29.54
C GLN A 3 18.62 30.59 29.78
N VAL A 4 18.03 30.03 28.70
CA VAL A 4 16.96 29.06 28.80
C VAL A 4 17.59 27.66 28.74
N LYS A 5 17.49 26.94 29.84
CA LYS A 5 17.87 25.52 29.91
C LYS A 5 16.85 24.71 29.16
N GLN A 6 17.26 24.04 28.09
CA GLN A 6 16.48 23.01 27.45
C GLN A 6 16.44 21.75 28.31
N ASN A 7 15.24 21.23 28.50
CA ASN A 7 14.97 20.02 29.26
C ASN A 7 15.24 18.76 28.40
N THR A 8 16.36 18.13 28.64
CA THR A 8 16.69 16.78 28.17
C THR A 8 16.06 15.73 29.09
N ARG A 9 14.76 15.51 29.02
CA ARG A 9 14.09 14.46 29.83
C ARG A 9 13.02 13.65 29.11
N SER A 10 12.90 13.73 27.81
CA SER A 10 11.85 12.99 27.08
C SER A 10 12.34 11.78 26.26
N VAL A 11 13.62 11.51 26.18
CA VAL A 11 14.15 10.39 25.37
C VAL A 11 14.40 9.10 26.18
N ALA A 12 14.32 9.15 27.50
CA ALA A 12 14.64 8.00 28.36
C ALA A 12 13.41 7.15 28.78
N ILE A 13 12.20 7.50 28.38
CA ILE A 13 10.97 6.80 28.82
C ILE A 13 10.43 5.84 27.75
N LEU A 14 10.75 6.04 26.48
CA LEU A 14 10.31 5.15 25.40
C LEU A 14 11.06 3.81 25.35
N SER A 15 12.28 3.76 25.88
CA SER A 15 13.09 2.53 25.91
C SER A 15 12.73 1.56 27.03
N LEU A 16 11.86 1.92 27.95
CA LEU A 16 11.51 1.09 29.12
C LEU A 16 10.15 0.40 28.99
N PHE A 17 9.32 0.80 28.04
CA PHE A 17 8.02 0.16 27.80
C PHE A 17 8.08 -1.04 26.82
N LEU A 18 9.13 -1.13 26.01
CA LEU A 18 9.30 -2.26 25.08
C LEU A 18 9.86 -3.52 25.74
N LEU A 19 10.27 -3.46 26.99
CA LEU A 19 10.86 -4.58 27.74
C LEU A 19 9.86 -5.29 28.67
N LEU A 20 8.61 -4.86 28.74
CA LEU A 20 7.60 -5.42 29.67
C LEU A 20 6.46 -6.16 28.98
N LEU A 21 6.43 -6.28 27.65
CA LEU A 21 5.40 -7.04 26.91
C LEU A 21 5.89 -8.41 26.40
N LEU A 22 7.10 -8.84 26.74
CA LEU A 22 7.63 -10.17 26.37
C LEU A 22 7.41 -11.25 27.43
N GLY A 23 6.47 -11.09 28.34
CA GLY A 23 6.24 -12.03 29.42
C GLY A 23 4.80 -12.46 29.58
N SER A 24 4.16 -13.09 28.61
CA SER A 24 3.07 -14.03 28.92
C SER A 24 2.44 -14.60 27.64
N CYS A 25 2.95 -15.69 27.17
CA CYS A 25 2.21 -16.78 26.51
C CYS A 25 3.18 -17.93 26.25
N CYS A 26 3.44 -18.71 27.29
CA CYS A 26 4.00 -20.05 27.13
C CYS A 26 2.99 -21.04 27.74
N SER A 27 2.36 -21.82 26.90
CA SER A 27 2.11 -23.25 27.21
C SER A 27 1.31 -23.90 26.07
N SER A 28 2.00 -24.49 25.15
CA SER A 28 1.71 -25.88 24.74
C SER A 28 2.97 -26.42 24.05
N ASN A 29 3.65 -27.31 24.74
CA ASN A 29 4.71 -28.13 24.20
C ASN A 29 4.12 -29.06 23.15
N ASP A 30 4.44 -28.85 21.89
CA ASP A 30 4.71 -29.92 20.96
C ASP A 30 5.96 -29.52 20.17
N SER A 31 7.08 -29.91 20.74
CA SER A 31 8.37 -29.87 20.07
C SER A 31 8.37 -30.90 18.95
N ILE A 32 8.02 -30.48 17.73
CA ILE A 32 8.53 -31.16 16.54
C ILE A 32 10.01 -30.76 16.49
N GLY A 33 10.85 -31.68 16.96
CA GLY A 33 12.28 -31.52 16.83
C GLY A 33 12.63 -31.43 15.35
N THR A 34 12.93 -30.24 14.88
CA THR A 34 13.69 -30.08 13.67
C THR A 34 15.14 -30.41 14.00
N ASP A 35 15.48 -31.68 13.88
CA ASP A 35 16.89 -32.07 13.69
C ASP A 35 17.36 -31.40 12.39
N ILE A 36 17.91 -30.21 12.52
CA ILE A 36 18.69 -29.59 11.44
C ILE A 36 19.89 -30.53 11.30
N PRO A 37 20.09 -31.22 10.18
CA PRO A 37 21.22 -32.09 10.01
C PRO A 37 22.50 -31.31 10.26
N ASP A 38 23.35 -31.81 11.14
CA ASP A 38 24.70 -31.29 11.34
C ASP A 38 25.34 -31.00 9.99
N ASN A 39 25.89 -29.82 9.86
CA ASN A 39 26.63 -29.38 8.68
C ASN A 39 27.54 -30.49 8.17
N PRO A 40 27.40 -30.93 6.92
CA PRO A 40 28.30 -31.97 6.39
C PRO A 40 29.74 -31.50 6.54
N LYS A 41 30.63 -32.40 6.92
CA LYS A 41 32.08 -32.18 7.00
C LYS A 41 32.54 -31.35 5.80
N PRO A 42 33.46 -30.38 5.98
CA PRO A 42 33.86 -29.47 4.92
C PRO A 42 34.30 -30.28 3.70
N SER A 43 33.44 -30.39 2.72
CA SER A 43 33.81 -30.84 1.39
C SER A 43 34.83 -29.83 0.87
N GLU A 44 35.82 -30.31 0.14
CA GLU A 44 36.86 -29.46 -0.47
C GLU A 44 36.18 -28.25 -1.16
N VAL A 45 36.54 -27.06 -0.72
CA VAL A 45 35.93 -25.83 -1.27
C VAL A 45 36.32 -25.71 -2.74
N LYS A 46 35.32 -25.76 -3.61
CA LYS A 46 35.52 -25.59 -5.05
C LYS A 46 35.44 -24.09 -5.39
N VAL A 47 36.29 -23.65 -6.29
CA VAL A 47 36.27 -22.26 -6.80
C VAL A 47 35.94 -22.31 -8.30
N MET A 48 34.89 -21.57 -8.69
CA MET A 48 34.47 -21.50 -10.08
C MET A 48 35.36 -20.54 -10.87
N ASP A 49 35.68 -20.89 -12.10
CA ASP A 49 36.35 -19.99 -13.01
C ASP A 49 35.34 -18.99 -13.58
N LYS A 50 35.51 -17.73 -13.22
CA LYS A 50 34.59 -16.65 -13.63
C LYS A 50 34.46 -16.51 -15.14
N SER A 51 35.46 -16.88 -15.92
CA SER A 51 35.41 -16.84 -17.38
C SER A 51 34.38 -17.80 -17.98
N LYS A 52 33.94 -18.80 -17.19
CA LYS A 52 32.92 -19.80 -17.57
C LYS A 52 31.52 -19.39 -17.18
N ILE A 53 31.36 -18.31 -16.43
CA ILE A 53 30.05 -17.83 -15.98
C ILE A 53 29.48 -16.91 -17.05
N VAL A 54 28.35 -17.34 -17.62
CA VAL A 54 27.62 -16.50 -18.60
C VAL A 54 27.11 -15.25 -17.90
N ASP A 55 27.26 -14.10 -18.55
CA ASP A 55 26.80 -12.82 -18.05
C ASP A 55 27.38 -12.38 -16.68
N TYR A 56 28.54 -12.93 -16.27
CA TYR A 56 29.19 -12.55 -15.01
C TYR A 56 29.25 -11.03 -14.81
N ASN A 57 29.57 -10.31 -15.86
CA ASN A 57 29.70 -8.84 -15.82
C ASN A 57 28.36 -8.11 -15.71
N LYS A 58 27.24 -8.79 -15.90
CA LYS A 58 25.89 -8.24 -15.69
C LYS A 58 25.41 -8.38 -14.25
N TYR A 59 26.19 -9.04 -13.40
CA TYR A 59 25.90 -9.10 -11.97
C TYR A 59 26.51 -7.89 -11.26
N HIS A 60 25.73 -7.23 -10.44
CA HIS A 60 26.20 -6.18 -9.54
C HIS A 60 26.26 -6.72 -8.12
N CYS A 61 27.47 -6.83 -7.55
CA CYS A 61 27.65 -7.22 -6.16
C CYS A 61 27.46 -5.99 -5.25
N PRO A 62 26.58 -6.07 -4.24
CA PRO A 62 26.35 -4.96 -3.31
C PRO A 62 27.64 -4.54 -2.60
N ALA A 63 27.93 -3.24 -2.59
CA ALA A 63 29.19 -2.71 -2.07
C ALA A 63 29.23 -2.61 -0.55
N ASN A 64 28.09 -2.34 0.08
CA ASN A 64 28.01 -2.00 1.51
C ASN A 64 27.18 -2.99 2.32
N TRP A 65 27.00 -4.20 1.81
CA TRP A 65 26.17 -5.21 2.45
C TRP A 65 27.01 -6.26 3.17
N ASN A 66 26.60 -6.57 4.37
CA ASN A 66 26.99 -7.77 5.06
C ASN A 66 26.23 -8.97 4.43
N GLU A 67 26.23 -10.14 5.03
CA GLU A 67 25.37 -11.26 4.61
C GLU A 67 25.81 -12.03 3.36
N GLY A 68 27.11 -12.21 3.24
CA GLY A 68 27.69 -12.99 2.16
C GLY A 68 28.25 -12.16 1.01
N PHE A 69 28.09 -10.83 1.07
CA PHE A 69 28.66 -9.91 0.07
C PHE A 69 29.90 -9.16 0.58
N GLU A 70 30.15 -9.16 1.88
CA GLU A 70 31.24 -8.42 2.54
C GLU A 70 32.65 -8.77 2.02
N LYS A 71 32.79 -9.92 1.38
CA LYS A 71 34.07 -10.37 0.79
C LYS A 71 34.16 -10.09 -0.72
N GLY A 72 33.15 -9.41 -1.26
CA GLY A 72 33.10 -9.02 -2.66
C GLY A 72 32.75 -10.15 -3.64
N PRO A 73 32.66 -9.85 -4.94
CA PRO A 73 32.12 -10.77 -5.94
C PRO A 73 32.98 -12.01 -6.17
N ASP A 74 34.31 -11.92 -5.99
CA ASP A 74 35.20 -13.05 -6.18
C ASP A 74 35.01 -14.14 -5.10
N TYR A 75 34.52 -13.76 -3.92
CA TYR A 75 34.20 -14.74 -2.89
C TYR A 75 32.99 -15.59 -3.27
N MET A 76 32.06 -15.07 -4.05
CA MET A 76 30.90 -15.80 -4.55
C MET A 76 31.29 -16.94 -5.54
N LEU A 77 32.52 -16.97 -6.05
CA LEU A 77 33.02 -18.06 -6.87
C LEU A 77 33.23 -19.35 -6.06
N ARG A 78 33.31 -19.26 -4.75
CA ARG A 78 33.52 -20.39 -3.84
C ARG A 78 32.20 -21.12 -3.58
N SER A 79 32.28 -22.46 -3.52
CA SER A 79 31.12 -23.31 -3.23
C SER A 79 30.58 -23.14 -1.79
N ASP A 80 31.39 -22.64 -0.86
CA ASP A 80 31.03 -22.43 0.54
C ASP A 80 30.52 -20.97 0.82
N ALA A 81 30.50 -20.10 -0.17
CA ALA A 81 29.90 -18.77 0.00
C ALA A 81 28.39 -18.86 0.21
N ARG A 82 27.82 -17.98 1.03
CA ARG A 82 26.35 -17.92 1.24
C ARG A 82 25.63 -17.77 -0.10
N TRP A 83 25.95 -16.73 -0.84
CA TRP A 83 25.52 -16.52 -2.21
C TRP A 83 26.65 -16.98 -3.13
N SER A 84 26.38 -17.99 -3.94
CA SER A 84 27.44 -18.64 -4.71
C SER A 84 27.02 -18.89 -6.15
N TRP A 85 27.93 -18.67 -7.08
CA TRP A 85 27.74 -19.03 -8.47
C TRP A 85 27.54 -20.54 -8.69
N TRP A 86 27.82 -21.37 -7.69
CA TRP A 86 27.50 -22.80 -7.68
C TRP A 86 26.02 -23.07 -7.39
N ARG A 87 25.33 -22.10 -6.82
CA ARG A 87 23.90 -22.14 -6.46
C ARG A 87 23.18 -20.96 -7.07
N MET A 88 23.11 -20.97 -8.41
CA MET A 88 22.54 -19.90 -9.19
C MET A 88 21.89 -20.44 -10.45
N LYS A 89 20.80 -19.84 -10.86
CA LYS A 89 20.19 -19.95 -12.19
C LYS A 89 19.88 -18.57 -12.73
N GLN A 90 19.84 -18.42 -14.04
CA GLN A 90 19.55 -17.12 -14.64
C GLN A 90 18.63 -17.26 -15.85
N SER A 91 17.92 -16.18 -16.13
CA SER A 91 17.19 -15.92 -17.36
C SER A 91 17.81 -14.75 -18.12
N GLU A 92 17.06 -14.18 -19.06
CA GLU A 92 17.54 -13.04 -19.83
C GLU A 92 17.78 -11.80 -18.94
N HIS A 93 16.88 -11.54 -17.97
CA HIS A 93 16.91 -10.30 -17.18
C HIS A 93 17.13 -10.54 -15.68
N PHE A 94 17.19 -11.80 -15.20
CA PHE A 94 17.34 -12.11 -13.78
C PHE A 94 18.48 -13.08 -13.49
N PHE A 95 19.08 -12.88 -12.29
CA PHE A 95 19.81 -13.91 -11.56
C PHE A 95 18.98 -14.37 -10.37
N VAL A 96 18.91 -15.67 -10.11
CA VAL A 96 18.36 -16.23 -8.88
C VAL A 96 19.49 -16.95 -8.15
N PHE A 97 19.80 -16.52 -6.94
CA PHE A 97 20.74 -17.19 -6.03
C PHE A 97 19.97 -17.81 -4.88
N TRP A 98 20.45 -18.94 -4.38
CA TRP A 98 19.85 -19.59 -3.20
C TRP A 98 20.87 -20.00 -2.17
N GLU A 99 20.45 -20.09 -0.91
CA GLU A 99 21.29 -20.44 0.22
C GLU A 99 21.74 -21.89 0.21
N PRO A 100 22.86 -22.21 0.93
CA PRO A 100 23.44 -23.57 0.96
C PRO A 100 22.49 -24.68 1.41
N GLY A 101 21.50 -24.37 2.24
CA GLY A 101 20.49 -25.31 2.73
C GLY A 101 19.71 -26.04 1.64
N PHE A 102 19.56 -25.43 0.47
CA PHE A 102 18.90 -26.05 -0.68
C PHE A 102 19.77 -27.06 -1.43
N GLY A 103 21.08 -27.08 -1.19
CA GLY A 103 22.00 -27.86 -2.02
C GLY A 103 22.12 -27.31 -3.45
N ASP A 104 22.31 -28.19 -4.42
CA ASP A 104 22.53 -27.80 -5.82
C ASP A 104 21.23 -27.45 -6.56
N ASP A 105 20.08 -27.96 -6.08
CA ASP A 105 18.78 -27.76 -6.71
C ASP A 105 17.69 -27.52 -5.63
N PRO A 106 17.09 -26.32 -5.57
CA PRO A 106 16.00 -26.04 -4.63
C PRO A 106 14.76 -26.92 -4.77
N ASN A 107 14.56 -27.58 -5.91
CA ASN A 107 13.42 -28.46 -6.14
C ASN A 107 13.74 -29.95 -5.90
N ALA A 108 14.98 -30.28 -5.52
CA ALA A 108 15.38 -31.66 -5.30
C ALA A 108 14.54 -32.36 -4.20
N GLU A 109 14.35 -33.68 -4.32
CA GLU A 109 13.65 -34.50 -3.32
C GLU A 109 14.28 -34.42 -1.91
N ALA A 110 15.60 -34.18 -1.86
CA ALA A 110 16.34 -34.03 -0.60
C ALA A 110 15.98 -32.74 0.16
N VAL A 111 15.41 -31.73 -0.51
CA VAL A 111 14.91 -30.51 0.11
C VAL A 111 13.54 -30.79 0.76
N PRO A 112 13.30 -30.41 2.02
CA PRO A 112 12.00 -30.55 2.64
C PRO A 112 10.90 -29.94 1.76
N GLU A 113 9.77 -30.62 1.61
CA GLU A 113 8.68 -30.22 0.71
C GLU A 113 8.24 -28.75 0.95
N ALA A 114 8.17 -28.36 2.22
CA ALA A 114 7.83 -26.98 2.60
C ALA A 114 8.81 -25.93 2.04
N LEU A 115 10.06 -26.33 1.79
CA LEU A 115 11.12 -25.44 1.30
C LEU A 115 11.42 -25.58 -0.18
N ARG A 116 10.84 -26.56 -0.90
CA ARG A 116 11.12 -26.74 -2.33
C ARG A 116 10.63 -25.55 -3.13
N VAL A 117 11.41 -25.14 -4.12
CA VAL A 117 11.05 -24.09 -5.08
C VAL A 117 11.45 -24.52 -6.48
N ASP A 118 10.53 -24.39 -7.42
CA ASP A 118 10.82 -24.54 -8.84
C ASP A 118 11.41 -23.21 -9.37
N ILE A 119 12.74 -23.23 -9.56
CA ILE A 119 13.47 -22.03 -10.04
C ILE A 119 13.14 -21.71 -11.50
N ASP A 120 12.73 -22.67 -12.30
CA ASP A 120 12.32 -22.42 -13.70
C ASP A 120 10.99 -21.68 -13.73
N ASP A 121 10.04 -22.09 -12.92
CA ASP A 121 8.77 -21.36 -12.78
C ASP A 121 9.00 -19.95 -12.25
N LEU A 122 9.85 -19.81 -11.20
CA LEU A 122 10.19 -18.49 -10.66
C LEU A 122 10.78 -17.56 -11.73
N LEU A 123 11.76 -18.03 -12.50
CA LEU A 123 12.40 -17.25 -13.56
C LEU A 123 11.41 -16.94 -14.69
N GLN A 124 10.59 -17.90 -15.11
CA GLN A 124 9.59 -17.68 -16.15
C GLN A 124 8.59 -16.58 -15.75
N LYS A 125 8.12 -16.62 -14.51
CA LYS A 125 7.19 -15.61 -14.00
C LYS A 125 7.88 -14.26 -13.81
N ALA A 126 9.11 -14.24 -13.32
CA ALA A 126 9.89 -13.01 -13.21
C ALA A 126 10.06 -12.31 -14.56
N GLU A 127 10.35 -13.06 -15.62
CA GLU A 127 10.41 -12.51 -16.98
C GLU A 127 9.06 -11.95 -17.46
N GLN A 128 7.94 -12.58 -17.13
CA GLN A 128 6.62 -12.05 -17.42
C GLN A 128 6.40 -10.69 -16.72
N PHE A 129 6.73 -10.60 -15.43
CA PHE A 129 6.61 -9.34 -14.69
C PHE A 129 7.60 -8.27 -15.17
N TYR A 130 8.82 -8.65 -15.56
CA TYR A 130 9.75 -7.74 -16.20
C TYR A 130 9.15 -7.13 -17.46
N LYS A 131 8.61 -7.97 -18.35
CA LYS A 131 7.97 -7.54 -19.57
C LYS A 131 6.80 -6.59 -19.31
N THR A 132 5.96 -6.90 -18.33
CA THR A 132 4.86 -6.02 -17.92
C THR A 132 5.38 -4.65 -17.49
N ASN A 133 6.39 -4.60 -16.64
CA ASN A 133 6.92 -3.34 -16.13
C ASN A 133 7.67 -2.52 -17.19
N VAL A 134 8.40 -3.16 -18.08
CA VAL A 134 9.18 -2.47 -19.14
C VAL A 134 8.31 -2.12 -20.34
N GLU A 135 7.63 -3.12 -20.94
CA GLU A 135 6.95 -2.91 -22.21
C GLU A 135 5.56 -2.30 -22.05
N LYS A 136 4.78 -2.75 -21.06
CA LYS A 136 3.41 -2.27 -20.86
C LYS A 136 3.37 -0.98 -20.05
N LEU A 137 4.09 -0.92 -18.93
CA LEU A 137 4.04 0.19 -17.99
C LEU A 137 5.10 1.26 -18.27
N GLY A 138 6.19 0.91 -18.95
CA GLY A 138 7.25 1.85 -19.27
C GLY A 138 8.07 2.31 -18.06
N MET A 139 8.20 1.49 -17.00
CA MET A 139 8.93 1.86 -15.79
C MET A 139 10.42 2.07 -16.04
N ALA A 140 11.03 1.30 -16.94
CA ALA A 140 12.41 1.50 -17.41
C ALA A 140 12.47 1.68 -18.92
N THR A 141 13.50 2.37 -19.41
CA THR A 141 13.76 2.55 -20.84
C THR A 141 15.03 1.81 -21.22
N VAL A 142 14.87 0.54 -21.60
CA VAL A 142 15.98 -0.36 -21.91
C VAL A 142 16.42 -0.31 -23.38
N GLY A 143 17.63 -0.75 -23.67
CA GLY A 143 18.17 -0.83 -25.03
C GLY A 143 18.60 0.51 -25.63
N GLN A 144 18.64 1.59 -24.84
CA GLN A 144 18.93 2.95 -25.30
C GLN A 144 20.02 3.65 -24.49
N GLY A 145 20.71 2.96 -23.61
CA GLY A 145 21.69 3.55 -22.69
C GLY A 145 21.07 4.47 -21.62
N LYS A 146 19.79 4.30 -21.34
CA LYS A 146 19.02 5.12 -20.38
C LYS A 146 18.65 4.36 -19.11
N SER A 147 18.94 3.08 -19.04
CA SER A 147 18.69 2.27 -17.89
C SER A 147 19.93 1.48 -17.49
N VAL A 148 20.12 1.30 -16.19
CA VAL A 148 21.15 0.40 -15.66
C VAL A 148 20.89 -1.04 -16.11
N LEU A 149 19.63 -1.38 -16.41
CA LEU A 149 19.22 -2.69 -16.93
C LEU A 149 19.80 -3.03 -18.30
N ASP A 150 20.33 -2.06 -19.03
CA ASP A 150 21.09 -2.30 -20.27
C ASP A 150 22.40 -3.06 -19.99
N ASN A 151 22.94 -2.92 -18.77
CA ASN A 151 24.23 -3.47 -18.36
C ASN A 151 24.14 -4.52 -17.25
N HIS A 152 23.03 -4.58 -16.51
CA HIS A 152 22.88 -5.45 -15.36
C HIS A 152 21.53 -6.17 -15.36
N LYS A 153 21.50 -7.36 -14.79
CA LYS A 153 20.28 -8.14 -14.54
C LYS A 153 19.81 -7.91 -13.11
N MET A 154 18.50 -7.89 -12.92
CA MET A 154 17.87 -7.89 -11.60
C MET A 154 18.21 -9.18 -10.84
N GLN A 155 18.06 -9.16 -9.53
CA GLN A 155 18.57 -10.21 -8.66
C GLN A 155 17.52 -10.68 -7.69
N ILE A 156 17.40 -12.01 -7.55
CA ILE A 156 16.48 -12.67 -6.63
C ILE A 156 17.33 -13.54 -5.69
N TYR A 157 17.09 -13.39 -4.39
CA TYR A 157 17.77 -14.13 -3.34
C TYR A 157 16.77 -15.00 -2.60
N LEU A 158 16.88 -16.31 -2.75
CA LEU A 158 16.01 -17.29 -2.11
C LEU A 158 16.60 -17.76 -0.78
N LEU A 159 15.90 -17.45 0.30
CA LEU A 159 16.30 -17.75 1.67
C LEU A 159 15.82 -19.15 2.09
N TYR A 160 16.70 -19.94 2.72
CA TYR A 160 16.36 -21.26 3.25
C TYR A 160 15.71 -21.11 4.63
N GLN A 161 14.44 -20.73 4.65
CA GLN A 161 13.66 -20.53 5.87
C GLN A 161 12.18 -20.79 5.65
N THR A 162 11.48 -21.16 6.72
CA THR A 162 10.03 -21.31 6.74
C THR A 162 9.32 -20.02 7.08
N ASP A 163 9.98 -19.13 7.82
CA ASP A 163 9.43 -17.82 8.16
C ASP A 163 9.15 -17.03 6.88
N TRP A 164 7.94 -16.53 6.77
CA TRP A 164 7.52 -15.78 5.60
C TRP A 164 8.37 -14.52 5.43
N LEU A 165 8.83 -14.30 4.22
CA LEU A 165 9.51 -13.08 3.81
C LEU A 165 9.34 -12.89 2.30
N ALA A 166 8.84 -11.73 1.91
CA ALA A 166 9.02 -11.18 0.57
C ALA A 166 9.36 -9.71 0.71
N THR A 167 10.40 -9.26 0.02
CA THR A 167 10.75 -7.85 -0.02
C THR A 167 11.43 -7.52 -1.34
N GLY A 168 10.88 -6.52 -2.04
CA GLY A 168 11.43 -5.99 -3.27
C GLY A 168 12.02 -4.60 -3.03
N SER A 169 13.20 -4.36 -3.56
CA SER A 169 13.92 -3.09 -3.49
C SER A 169 15.06 -3.05 -4.52
N GLY A 170 16.22 -2.68 -4.10
CA GLY A 170 17.46 -2.67 -4.86
C GLY A 170 18.63 -2.23 -3.99
N TYR A 171 19.79 -2.07 -4.58
CA TYR A 171 20.97 -1.61 -3.86
C TYR A 171 21.95 -0.79 -4.71
N ASP A 172 22.76 0.00 -4.01
CA ASP A 172 23.82 0.87 -4.55
C ASP A 172 23.34 1.88 -5.60
N ASP A 173 22.04 2.26 -5.55
CA ASP A 173 21.41 3.12 -6.54
C ASP A 173 21.62 2.63 -7.98
N LYS A 174 21.63 1.31 -8.15
CA LYS A 174 21.93 0.69 -9.45
C LYS A 174 20.89 -0.31 -9.88
N ILE A 175 20.60 -1.32 -9.07
CA ILE A 175 19.84 -2.47 -9.55
C ILE A 175 18.74 -2.89 -8.61
N GLY A 176 17.57 -3.19 -9.15
CA GLY A 176 16.48 -3.80 -8.42
C GLY A 176 16.81 -5.23 -8.00
N ALA A 177 16.40 -5.56 -6.79
CA ALA A 177 16.59 -6.88 -6.21
C ALA A 177 15.44 -7.25 -5.27
N LEU A 178 15.20 -8.54 -5.09
CA LEU A 178 14.23 -9.03 -4.11
C LEU A 178 14.78 -10.22 -3.32
N TRP A 179 14.26 -10.36 -2.11
CA TRP A 179 14.58 -11.44 -1.17
C TRP A 179 13.27 -12.14 -0.81
N VAL A 180 13.25 -13.44 -0.98
CA VAL A 180 12.03 -14.23 -0.84
C VAL A 180 12.30 -15.53 -0.11
N ASN A 181 11.31 -16.02 0.61
CA ASN A 181 11.33 -17.37 1.15
C ASN A 181 10.48 -18.33 0.29
N PRO A 182 10.63 -19.66 0.44
CA PRO A 182 9.93 -20.63 -0.40
C PRO A 182 8.40 -20.51 -0.42
N SER A 183 7.77 -20.11 0.67
CA SER A 183 6.30 -20.03 0.72
C SER A 183 5.72 -18.97 -0.24
N THR A 184 6.49 -17.92 -0.55
CA THR A 184 6.08 -16.87 -1.50
C THR A 184 6.19 -17.31 -2.96
N CYS A 185 6.80 -18.47 -3.20
CA CYS A 185 6.96 -19.08 -4.52
C CYS A 185 6.03 -20.30 -4.73
N LYS A 186 4.96 -20.43 -3.96
CA LYS A 186 4.05 -21.59 -3.98
C LYS A 186 2.57 -21.22 -4.02
N PRO A 187 2.02 -20.95 -5.17
CA PRO A 187 2.68 -20.81 -6.48
C PRO A 187 3.44 -19.48 -6.60
N VAL A 188 4.32 -19.37 -7.58
CA VAL A 188 4.85 -18.08 -8.00
C VAL A 188 3.71 -17.28 -8.61
N GLY A 189 3.33 -16.17 -7.99
CA GLY A 189 2.13 -15.42 -8.33
C GLY A 189 2.26 -13.93 -8.07
N SER A 190 1.14 -13.30 -7.70
CA SER A 190 1.05 -11.85 -7.49
C SER A 190 2.02 -11.34 -6.41
N THR A 191 2.35 -12.11 -5.39
CA THR A 191 3.36 -11.73 -4.40
C THR A 191 4.73 -11.45 -5.05
N ILE A 192 5.23 -12.35 -5.90
CA ILE A 192 6.48 -12.12 -6.62
C ILE A 192 6.34 -10.96 -7.61
N GLY A 193 5.19 -10.83 -8.26
CA GLY A 193 4.87 -9.68 -9.12
C GLY A 193 4.90 -8.35 -8.38
N HIS A 194 4.44 -8.32 -7.14
CA HIS A 194 4.48 -7.18 -6.23
C HIS A 194 5.93 -6.78 -5.89
N GLU A 195 6.76 -7.74 -5.49
CA GLU A 195 8.16 -7.46 -5.11
C GLU A 195 9.00 -7.03 -6.33
N ILE A 196 8.73 -7.59 -7.50
CA ILE A 196 9.34 -7.11 -8.75
C ILE A 196 8.84 -5.69 -9.06
N GLY A 197 7.57 -5.39 -8.76
CA GLY A 197 7.02 -4.03 -8.84
C GLY A 197 7.84 -3.03 -8.04
N HIS A 198 8.14 -3.34 -6.78
CA HIS A 198 9.04 -2.53 -5.95
C HIS A 198 10.44 -2.38 -6.54
N SER A 199 10.99 -3.46 -7.08
CA SER A 199 12.30 -3.41 -7.73
C SER A 199 12.30 -2.45 -8.93
N PHE A 200 11.19 -2.34 -9.68
CA PHE A 200 11.04 -1.35 -10.74
C PHE A 200 10.79 0.07 -10.24
N GLN A 201 10.09 0.25 -9.14
CA GLN A 201 9.96 1.56 -8.49
C GLN A 201 11.34 2.08 -8.07
N TYR A 202 12.17 1.20 -7.50
CA TYR A 202 13.57 1.50 -7.20
C TYR A 202 14.37 1.83 -8.48
N GLN A 203 14.17 1.06 -9.55
CA GLN A 203 14.89 1.23 -10.81
C GLN A 203 14.63 2.60 -11.47
N VAL A 204 13.44 3.18 -11.30
CA VAL A 204 13.16 4.54 -11.79
C VAL A 204 14.16 5.55 -11.24
N SER A 205 14.48 5.47 -9.95
CA SER A 205 15.47 6.35 -9.33
C SER A 205 16.89 6.02 -9.77
N ALA A 206 17.24 4.74 -9.80
CA ALA A 206 18.56 4.28 -10.24
C ALA A 206 18.88 4.73 -11.66
N ASP A 207 17.91 4.63 -12.57
CA ASP A 207 18.07 5.04 -13.97
C ASP A 207 18.27 6.55 -14.11
N LYS A 208 17.58 7.36 -13.31
CA LYS A 208 17.75 8.82 -13.31
C LYS A 208 19.11 9.25 -12.78
N LEU A 209 19.62 8.57 -11.77
CA LEU A 209 20.97 8.80 -11.27
C LEU A 209 22.01 8.35 -12.31
N PHE A 210 21.79 7.21 -12.94
CA PHE A 210 22.66 6.68 -14.00
C PHE A 210 22.77 7.63 -15.19
N THR A 211 21.68 8.23 -15.64
CA THR A 211 21.65 9.17 -16.75
C THR A 211 22.11 10.58 -16.37
N GLY A 212 22.27 10.86 -15.08
CA GLY A 212 22.56 12.21 -14.57
C GLY A 212 21.38 13.18 -14.72
N GLU A 213 20.17 12.67 -14.95
CA GLU A 213 18.95 13.49 -15.02
C GLU A 213 18.61 14.09 -13.65
N VAL A 214 18.91 13.35 -12.60
CA VAL A 214 18.83 13.85 -11.22
C VAL A 214 20.16 13.65 -10.52
N THR A 215 20.44 14.54 -9.59
CA THR A 215 21.50 14.36 -8.59
C THR A 215 20.85 14.06 -7.26
N PRO A 216 21.54 13.36 -6.36
CA PRO A 216 21.09 13.26 -4.99
C PRO A 216 20.79 14.65 -4.43
N ILE A 217 19.68 14.82 -3.74
CA ILE A 217 19.27 16.08 -3.14
C ILE A 217 19.56 15.97 -1.64
N ASP A 218 20.35 16.89 -1.12
CA ASP A 218 20.51 17.01 0.33
C ASP A 218 19.19 17.48 0.94
N SER A 219 18.78 16.86 2.04
CA SER A 219 17.73 17.41 2.89
C SER A 219 18.13 18.80 3.37
N ALA A 220 17.15 19.60 3.78
CA ALA A 220 17.37 21.00 4.18
C ALA A 220 18.40 21.18 5.31
N ASP A 221 18.64 20.14 6.09
CA ASP A 221 19.64 20.07 7.16
C ASP A 221 20.94 19.37 6.74
N GLY A 222 21.06 18.94 5.48
CA GLY A 222 22.24 18.24 4.97
C GLY A 222 22.39 16.80 5.47
N SER A 223 21.42 16.28 6.21
CA SER A 223 21.50 14.96 6.85
C SER A 223 21.20 13.79 5.89
N GLN A 224 20.59 14.06 4.72
CA GLN A 224 20.15 13.02 3.80
C GLN A 224 20.31 13.41 2.35
N LEU A 225 20.90 12.52 1.56
CA LEU A 225 20.89 12.58 0.10
C LEU A 225 19.65 11.87 -0.43
N VAL A 226 18.90 12.57 -1.26
CA VAL A 226 17.59 12.12 -1.69
C VAL A 226 17.52 12.06 -3.19
N PRO A 227 17.46 10.88 -3.80
CA PRO A 227 17.12 10.78 -5.20
C PRO A 227 15.67 11.21 -5.44
N ALA A 228 15.42 12.01 -6.48
CA ALA A 228 14.06 12.35 -6.88
C ALA A 228 13.28 11.09 -7.31
N GLY A 229 11.99 11.05 -7.08
CA GLY A 229 11.11 9.96 -7.51
C GLY A 229 10.97 8.82 -6.53
N PHE A 230 12.05 8.36 -5.98
CA PHE A 230 12.07 7.30 -4.98
C PHE A 230 11.59 7.75 -3.58
N ARG A 231 11.10 8.97 -3.48
CA ARG A 231 10.92 9.67 -2.20
C ARG A 231 9.49 9.80 -1.72
N TYR A 232 8.56 9.19 -2.40
CA TYR A 232 7.20 9.20 -1.89
C TYR A 232 7.07 8.65 -0.46
N GLY A 233 7.95 7.70 -0.08
CA GLY A 233 7.99 7.16 1.25
C GLY A 233 8.50 8.12 2.32
N PHE A 234 9.33 9.07 1.95
CA PHE A 234 9.96 9.91 2.95
C PHE A 234 9.32 11.26 3.12
N GLY A 235 8.64 11.82 2.22
CA GLY A 235 7.97 13.13 2.32
C GLY A 235 8.45 14.04 3.45
N GLU A 236 8.16 15.29 3.42
CA GLU A 236 8.42 16.18 4.54
C GLU A 236 7.67 15.68 5.78
N ASN A 237 8.36 15.53 6.91
CA ASN A 237 7.79 15.04 8.19
C ASN A 237 7.19 13.62 8.13
N GLY A 238 7.76 12.73 7.33
CA GLY A 238 7.26 11.36 7.20
C GLY A 238 5.95 11.24 6.44
N ALA A 239 5.54 12.28 5.73
CA ALA A 239 4.26 12.31 5.06
C ALA A 239 4.20 11.36 3.85
N GLY A 240 3.53 10.28 4.05
CA GLY A 240 2.64 9.55 3.20
C GLY A 240 3.06 9.11 1.80
N GLY A 241 4.27 8.63 1.57
CA GLY A 241 4.54 8.01 0.28
C GLY A 241 4.66 6.50 0.32
N CYS A 242 4.90 5.90 1.48
CA CYS A 242 5.00 4.46 1.63
C CYS A 242 3.72 3.74 1.23
N ALA A 243 2.56 4.28 1.58
CA ALA A 243 1.28 3.73 1.14
C ALA A 243 1.21 3.65 -0.39
N TYR A 244 1.69 4.68 -1.08
CA TYR A 244 1.68 4.70 -2.55
C TYR A 244 2.60 3.65 -3.18
N TRP A 245 3.73 3.35 -2.57
CA TRP A 245 4.62 2.30 -3.04
C TRP A 245 3.92 0.95 -3.03
N GLU A 246 3.29 0.62 -1.93
CA GLU A 246 2.58 -0.63 -1.76
C GLU A 246 1.35 -0.72 -2.68
N GLN A 247 0.53 0.33 -2.75
CA GLN A 247 -0.60 0.43 -3.68
C GLN A 247 -0.16 0.18 -5.12
N CYS A 248 0.96 0.78 -5.50
CA CYS A 248 1.51 0.67 -6.84
C CYS A 248 2.05 -0.74 -7.12
N ALA A 249 2.77 -1.35 -6.19
CA ALA A 249 3.27 -2.71 -6.36
C ALA A 249 2.11 -3.72 -6.49
N GLN A 250 1.04 -3.55 -5.69
CA GLN A 250 -0.19 -4.34 -5.85
C GLN A 250 -0.81 -4.12 -7.25
N TRP A 251 -0.98 -2.88 -7.66
CA TRP A 251 -1.53 -2.60 -8.98
C TRP A 251 -0.65 -3.15 -10.11
N GLN A 252 0.69 -3.09 -9.97
CA GLN A 252 1.63 -3.68 -10.93
C GLN A 252 1.45 -5.19 -11.04
N SER A 253 1.33 -5.89 -9.92
CA SER A 253 1.11 -7.33 -9.90
C SER A 253 -0.23 -7.72 -10.53
N PHE A 254 -1.27 -6.93 -10.31
CA PHE A 254 -2.60 -7.15 -10.88
C PHE A 254 -2.69 -6.86 -12.39
N GLN A 255 -1.63 -6.35 -13.01
CA GLN A 255 -1.56 -6.29 -14.47
C GLN A 255 -1.45 -7.68 -15.11
N ASP A 256 -0.95 -8.65 -14.38
CA ASP A 256 -0.82 -10.06 -14.77
C ASP A 256 -1.87 -10.96 -14.06
N TYR A 257 -2.38 -10.52 -12.91
CA TYR A 257 -3.39 -11.24 -12.09
C TYR A 257 -4.62 -10.36 -11.79
N PRO A 258 -5.35 -9.86 -12.82
CA PRO A 258 -6.36 -8.83 -12.61
C PRO A 258 -7.58 -9.30 -11.80
N ASN A 259 -7.84 -10.59 -11.71
CA ASN A 259 -8.93 -11.14 -10.89
C ASN A 259 -8.63 -11.09 -9.38
N GLU A 260 -7.38 -10.99 -8.99
CA GLU A 260 -6.98 -10.96 -7.57
C GLU A 260 -7.25 -9.61 -6.90
N CYS A 261 -7.48 -8.53 -7.67
CA CYS A 261 -7.81 -7.22 -7.12
C CYS A 261 -9.11 -7.21 -6.28
N PHE A 262 -9.97 -8.22 -6.43
CA PHE A 262 -11.18 -8.41 -5.64
C PHE A 262 -11.06 -9.55 -4.63
N ASP A 263 -9.86 -9.90 -4.21
CA ASP A 263 -9.66 -10.87 -3.14
C ASP A 263 -10.21 -10.31 -1.82
N GLN A 264 -11.27 -10.93 -1.32
CA GLN A 264 -11.97 -10.46 -0.12
C GLN A 264 -11.21 -10.75 1.16
N ASP A 265 -10.37 -11.77 1.16
CA ASP A 265 -9.69 -12.23 2.37
C ASP A 265 -8.45 -11.38 2.70
N ALA A 266 -8.04 -10.50 1.78
CA ALA A 266 -6.87 -9.64 1.96
C ALA A 266 -7.19 -8.17 1.69
N HIS A 267 -6.71 -7.64 0.56
CA HIS A 267 -6.66 -6.20 0.31
C HIS A 267 -8.04 -5.58 0.08
N TYR A 268 -8.92 -6.30 -0.61
CA TYR A 268 -10.25 -5.78 -0.93
C TYR A 268 -11.10 -5.57 0.35
N ALA A 269 -11.04 -6.48 1.31
CA ALA A 269 -11.74 -6.34 2.59
C ALA A 269 -11.21 -5.14 3.40
N VAL A 270 -9.90 -4.91 3.39
CA VAL A 270 -9.28 -3.72 4.00
C VAL A 270 -9.78 -2.44 3.33
N TRP A 271 -9.83 -2.43 1.99
CA TRP A 271 -10.36 -1.30 1.23
C TRP A 271 -11.80 -0.94 1.62
N LEU A 272 -12.69 -1.91 1.64
CA LEU A 272 -14.09 -1.69 2.00
C LEU A 272 -14.28 -1.05 3.38
N LYS A 273 -13.40 -1.35 4.33
CA LYS A 273 -13.45 -0.78 5.69
C LYS A 273 -12.82 0.61 5.79
N ASN A 274 -11.86 0.96 4.92
CA ASN A 274 -10.97 2.09 5.16
C ASN A 274 -10.98 3.17 4.06
N HIS A 275 -11.74 3.02 2.96
CA HIS A 275 -11.78 3.98 1.84
C HIS A 275 -12.20 5.41 2.22
N HIS A 276 -12.74 5.60 3.42
CA HIS A 276 -13.04 6.91 3.98
C HIS A 276 -11.80 7.65 4.51
N ARG A 277 -10.67 6.97 4.68
CA ARG A 277 -9.43 7.55 5.17
C ARG A 277 -8.70 8.31 4.07
N HIS A 278 -7.68 9.06 4.44
CA HIS A 278 -6.81 9.71 3.47
C HIS A 278 -6.25 8.71 2.45
N PHE A 279 -6.11 9.11 1.18
CA PHE A 279 -5.62 8.25 0.10
C PHE A 279 -4.30 7.52 0.44
N ASN A 280 -3.39 8.21 1.11
CA ASN A 280 -2.09 7.67 1.52
C ASN A 280 -2.08 7.19 2.97
N HIS A 281 -3.22 6.83 3.54
CA HIS A 281 -3.27 6.31 4.90
C HIS A 281 -2.62 4.93 4.98
N GLU A 282 -1.81 4.69 6.02
CA GLU A 282 -1.05 3.45 6.23
C GLU A 282 -1.92 2.20 6.30
N PHE A 283 -3.14 2.31 6.83
CA PHE A 283 -4.07 1.16 6.88
C PHE A 283 -4.53 0.69 5.51
N MET A 284 -4.40 1.52 4.48
CA MET A 284 -4.79 1.16 3.11
C MET A 284 -3.60 0.92 2.18
N ARG A 285 -2.37 0.89 2.70
CA ARG A 285 -1.17 0.78 1.86
C ARG A 285 -1.23 -0.32 0.79
N TYR A 286 -1.78 -1.48 1.11
CA TYR A 286 -1.94 -2.59 0.16
C TYR A 286 -3.30 -2.60 -0.56
N ALA A 287 -4.23 -1.72 -0.21
CA ALA A 287 -5.63 -1.82 -0.62
C ALA A 287 -6.10 -0.67 -1.53
N SER A 288 -5.41 0.48 -1.51
CA SER A 288 -5.86 1.70 -2.19
C SER A 288 -5.35 1.82 -3.63
N TYR A 289 -5.36 0.73 -4.40
CA TYR A 289 -4.84 0.65 -5.78
C TYR A 289 -5.88 1.00 -6.86
N TRP A 290 -7.07 1.42 -6.48
CA TRP A 290 -8.17 1.69 -7.41
C TRP A 290 -7.99 2.98 -8.20
N PHE A 291 -7.33 3.97 -7.61
CA PHE A 291 -7.04 5.24 -8.28
C PHE A 291 -6.10 5.05 -9.47
N GLN A 292 -5.18 4.08 -9.39
CA GLN A 292 -4.28 3.72 -10.50
C GLN A 292 -5.06 3.20 -11.71
N TYR A 293 -6.13 2.41 -11.51
CA TYR A 293 -7.02 2.00 -12.60
C TYR A 293 -7.72 3.19 -13.23
N TRP A 294 -8.25 4.10 -12.41
CA TRP A 294 -8.98 5.24 -12.87
C TRP A 294 -8.10 6.22 -13.66
N PHE A 295 -6.97 6.65 -13.12
CA PHE A 295 -6.17 7.64 -13.81
C PHE A 295 -5.45 7.08 -15.04
N THR A 296 -5.08 5.81 -15.07
CA THR A 296 -4.51 5.16 -16.26
C THR A 296 -5.56 4.98 -17.36
N GLU A 297 -6.81 4.80 -17.02
CA GLU A 297 -7.90 4.83 -18.01
C GLU A 297 -8.12 6.24 -18.56
N LYS A 298 -8.04 7.25 -17.71
CA LYS A 298 -8.25 8.66 -18.07
C LYS A 298 -7.11 9.25 -18.91
N HIS A 299 -5.88 8.92 -18.57
CA HIS A 299 -4.67 9.57 -19.10
C HIS A 299 -3.77 8.66 -19.96
N GLY A 300 -4.15 7.39 -20.12
CA GLY A 300 -3.31 6.36 -20.78
C GLY A 300 -2.43 5.61 -19.79
N ILE A 301 -2.06 4.39 -20.15
CA ILE A 301 -1.29 3.48 -19.27
C ILE A 301 0.09 4.06 -18.91
N GLU A 302 0.68 4.83 -19.80
CA GLU A 302 1.95 5.51 -19.60
C GLU A 302 1.92 6.55 -18.48
N SER A 303 0.74 7.03 -18.10
CA SER A 303 0.58 7.96 -16.98
C SER A 303 1.07 7.38 -15.65
N TYR A 304 1.01 6.07 -15.51
CA TYR A 304 1.51 5.36 -14.34
C TYR A 304 3.01 5.61 -14.12
N ALA A 305 3.84 5.23 -15.11
CA ALA A 305 5.27 5.45 -15.01
C ALA A 305 5.63 6.95 -14.97
N ARG A 306 4.82 7.79 -15.59
CA ARG A 306 5.05 9.24 -15.62
C ARG A 306 4.98 9.85 -14.21
N ILE A 307 4.03 9.44 -13.37
CA ILE A 307 3.95 9.90 -11.98
C ILE A 307 5.22 9.54 -11.22
N TRP A 308 5.75 8.34 -11.40
CA TRP A 308 7.01 7.92 -10.80
C TRP A 308 8.21 8.71 -11.35
N LYS A 309 8.31 8.82 -12.66
CA LYS A 309 9.47 9.45 -13.34
C LYS A 309 9.52 10.97 -13.17
N GLU A 310 8.39 11.63 -13.07
CA GLU A 310 8.32 13.10 -12.95
C GLU A 310 8.09 13.60 -11.52
N SER A 311 8.09 12.71 -10.53
CA SER A 311 7.96 13.11 -9.12
C SER A 311 9.10 14.03 -8.69
N LYS A 312 8.80 14.92 -7.76
CA LYS A 312 9.76 15.89 -7.22
C LYS A 312 9.69 15.89 -5.69
N TYR A 313 10.82 15.84 -5.02
CA TYR A 313 10.85 16.07 -3.59
C TYR A 313 10.45 17.53 -3.28
N PRO A 314 9.64 17.81 -2.25
CA PRO A 314 9.03 16.88 -1.29
C PRO A 314 7.56 16.53 -1.62
N GLU A 315 7.17 16.49 -2.89
CA GLU A 315 5.80 16.13 -3.29
C GLU A 315 5.41 14.74 -2.80
N ASP A 316 4.17 14.58 -2.39
CA ASP A 316 3.53 13.28 -2.32
C ASP A 316 2.91 12.89 -3.69
N PRO A 317 2.42 11.66 -3.87
CA PRO A 317 1.90 11.20 -5.15
C PRO A 317 0.73 12.04 -5.69
N LEU A 318 -0.18 12.48 -4.82
CA LEU A 318 -1.31 13.33 -5.25
C LEU A 318 -0.88 14.75 -5.61
N GLN A 319 0.16 15.27 -4.97
CA GLN A 319 0.75 16.56 -5.37
C GLN A 319 1.47 16.45 -6.71
N THR A 320 2.17 15.34 -6.97
CA THR A 320 2.74 15.06 -8.29
C THR A 320 1.65 14.95 -9.35
N TYR A 321 0.58 14.18 -9.08
CA TYR A 321 -0.58 14.09 -9.96
C TYR A 321 -1.21 15.46 -10.22
N MET A 322 -1.44 16.23 -9.17
CA MET A 322 -2.00 17.58 -9.26
C MET A 322 -1.17 18.49 -10.16
N ARG A 323 0.15 18.42 -10.05
CA ARG A 323 1.06 19.21 -10.89
C ARG A 323 1.01 18.78 -12.35
N ILE A 324 1.02 17.48 -12.62
CA ILE A 324 1.12 16.94 -13.98
C ILE A 324 -0.21 17.05 -14.73
N TYR A 325 -1.33 16.74 -14.07
CA TYR A 325 -2.63 16.55 -14.72
C TYR A 325 -3.68 17.61 -14.35
N CYS A 326 -3.48 18.33 -13.25
CA CYS A 326 -4.44 19.29 -12.75
C CYS A 326 -3.94 20.74 -12.79
N ASN A 327 -2.82 21.03 -13.42
CA ASN A 327 -2.27 22.41 -13.51
C ASN A 327 -2.03 23.05 -12.13
N ASN A 328 -1.65 22.29 -11.11
CA ASN A 328 -1.57 22.69 -9.70
C ASN A 328 -2.90 23.22 -9.12
N SER A 329 -4.02 22.85 -9.70
CA SER A 329 -5.35 23.22 -9.20
C SER A 329 -5.87 22.17 -8.23
N LEU A 330 -6.04 22.56 -6.97
CA LEU A 330 -6.63 21.70 -5.95
C LEU A 330 -8.10 21.35 -6.28
N ASP A 331 -8.84 22.31 -6.87
CA ASP A 331 -10.21 22.05 -7.31
C ASP A 331 -10.27 20.97 -8.41
N ALA A 332 -9.34 21.02 -9.37
CA ALA A 332 -9.25 20.00 -10.41
C ALA A 332 -8.84 18.63 -9.83
N LEU A 333 -7.91 18.59 -8.87
CA LEU A 333 -7.57 17.36 -8.16
C LEU A 333 -8.78 16.76 -7.45
N TYR A 334 -9.54 17.56 -6.70
CA TYR A 334 -10.72 17.05 -5.99
C TYR A 334 -11.86 16.67 -6.94
N LYS A 335 -11.97 17.30 -8.09
CA LYS A 335 -12.89 16.84 -9.14
C LYS A 335 -12.49 15.44 -9.62
N ASP A 336 -11.22 15.24 -9.92
CA ASP A 336 -10.69 13.95 -10.37
C ASP A 336 -10.86 12.86 -9.32
N LEU A 337 -10.57 13.19 -8.06
CA LEU A 337 -10.78 12.25 -6.94
C LEU A 337 -12.26 11.93 -6.71
N TYR A 338 -13.16 12.88 -6.93
CA TYR A 338 -14.60 12.62 -6.86
C TYR A 338 -15.06 11.70 -7.99
N GLU A 339 -14.63 11.94 -9.23
CA GLU A 339 -14.93 11.06 -10.36
C GLU A 339 -14.46 9.64 -10.06
N TYR A 340 -13.20 9.49 -9.62
CA TYR A 340 -12.67 8.22 -9.16
C TYR A 340 -13.53 7.56 -8.07
N SER A 341 -13.90 8.32 -7.03
CA SER A 341 -14.72 7.81 -5.92
C SER A 341 -16.09 7.35 -6.39
N ALA A 342 -16.71 8.08 -7.31
CA ALA A 342 -17.99 7.71 -7.90
C ALA A 342 -17.91 6.43 -8.74
N HIS A 343 -16.80 6.23 -9.48
CA HIS A 343 -16.55 5.00 -10.25
C HIS A 343 -16.36 3.78 -9.34
N CYS A 344 -15.84 3.97 -8.12
CA CYS A 344 -15.74 2.89 -7.15
C CYS A 344 -17.10 2.32 -6.72
N ALA A 345 -18.22 3.05 -6.91
CA ALA A 345 -19.54 2.55 -6.56
C ALA A 345 -19.92 1.24 -7.27
N ASP A 346 -19.37 1.01 -8.45
CA ASP A 346 -19.57 -0.22 -9.23
C ASP A 346 -18.25 -0.77 -9.82
N TYR A 347 -17.09 -0.25 -9.37
CA TYR A 347 -15.78 -0.55 -9.97
C TYR A 347 -15.81 -0.42 -11.50
N ASP A 348 -16.36 0.71 -11.97
CA ASP A 348 -16.49 1.05 -13.38
C ASP A 348 -15.13 1.47 -13.95
N PHE A 349 -14.20 0.51 -13.97
CA PHE A 349 -12.85 0.60 -14.52
C PHE A 349 -12.69 -0.51 -15.57
N LYS A 350 -12.48 -0.15 -16.82
CA LYS A 350 -12.47 -1.11 -17.96
C LYS A 350 -11.57 -2.31 -17.74
N ALA A 351 -10.42 -2.10 -17.10
CA ALA A 351 -9.44 -3.17 -16.90
C ALA A 351 -9.94 -4.28 -15.99
N VAL A 352 -10.80 -3.96 -15.01
CA VAL A 352 -11.18 -4.90 -13.94
C VAL A 352 -12.68 -5.08 -13.76
N HIS A 353 -13.50 -4.28 -14.44
CA HIS A 353 -14.95 -4.34 -14.31
C HIS A 353 -15.53 -5.75 -14.51
N GLN A 354 -14.98 -6.50 -15.46
CA GLN A 354 -15.40 -7.89 -15.72
C GLN A 354 -15.11 -8.86 -14.57
N TYR A 355 -14.18 -8.53 -13.69
CA TYR A 355 -13.79 -9.36 -12.55
C TYR A 355 -14.52 -8.95 -11.27
N LYS A 356 -15.27 -7.83 -11.30
CA LYS A 356 -16.03 -7.40 -10.15
C LYS A 356 -16.98 -8.52 -9.74
N LYS A 357 -16.96 -8.83 -8.46
CA LYS A 357 -18.01 -9.62 -7.82
C LYS A 357 -19.14 -8.65 -7.46
N GLU A 358 -20.10 -9.06 -6.68
CA GLU A 358 -21.11 -8.17 -6.12
C GLU A 358 -20.52 -7.20 -5.05
N ALA A 359 -19.29 -6.80 -5.29
CA ALA A 359 -18.43 -6.09 -4.39
C ALA A 359 -18.95 -4.68 -4.08
N ALA A 360 -19.54 -4.03 -5.09
CA ALA A 360 -20.11 -2.70 -4.94
C ALA A 360 -21.32 -2.63 -3.99
N ILE A 361 -21.96 -3.77 -3.70
CA ILE A 361 -23.08 -3.85 -2.76
C ILE A 361 -22.58 -3.82 -1.31
N ASN A 362 -21.31 -4.15 -1.10
CA ASN A 362 -20.74 -4.31 0.24
C ASN A 362 -20.27 -2.99 0.88
N TYR A 363 -20.47 -1.85 0.22
CA TYR A 363 -20.21 -0.58 0.87
C TYR A 363 -21.17 -0.35 2.02
N SER A 364 -20.60 -0.02 3.18
CA SER A 364 -21.35 0.38 4.35
C SER A 364 -20.74 1.66 4.91
N THR A 365 -21.58 2.69 5.08
CA THR A 365 -21.21 3.89 5.81
C THR A 365 -22.15 3.98 6.99
N LYS A 366 -21.61 3.91 8.18
CA LYS A 366 -22.41 4.02 9.40
C LYS A 366 -22.76 5.48 9.67
N LEU A 367 -24.04 5.74 9.87
CA LEU A 367 -24.57 7.06 10.20
C LEU A 367 -25.57 6.94 11.36
N TYR A 368 -25.61 7.96 12.20
CA TYR A 368 -26.51 8.03 13.34
C TYR A 368 -27.53 9.16 13.16
N LYS A 369 -28.79 8.89 13.51
CA LYS A 369 -29.81 9.94 13.53
C LYS A 369 -29.45 11.03 14.54
N ASN A 370 -29.48 12.29 14.09
CA ASN A 370 -29.23 13.44 14.93
C ASN A 370 -29.99 14.66 14.38
N ASP A 371 -30.99 15.13 15.10
CA ASP A 371 -31.77 16.33 14.79
C ASP A 371 -32.32 16.34 13.35
N GLY A 372 -33.00 15.27 12.96
CA GLY A 372 -33.60 15.10 11.63
C GLY A 372 -32.62 14.90 10.47
N TYR A 373 -31.35 14.71 10.77
CA TYR A 373 -30.27 14.34 9.85
C TYR A 373 -29.69 12.97 10.21
N TYR A 374 -28.91 12.42 9.30
CA TYR A 374 -27.98 11.33 9.55
C TYR A 374 -26.56 11.90 9.63
N GLN A 375 -25.92 11.76 10.77
CA GLN A 375 -24.55 12.21 11.03
C GLN A 375 -23.58 11.04 10.84
N VAL A 376 -22.50 11.25 10.09
CA VAL A 376 -21.49 10.22 9.84
C VAL A 376 -20.89 9.73 11.17
N ALA A 377 -20.73 8.41 11.33
CA ALA A 377 -20.06 7.84 12.50
C ALA A 377 -18.59 8.23 12.55
N TYR A 378 -18.00 8.25 13.75
CA TYR A 378 -16.58 8.49 13.93
C TYR A 378 -15.73 7.56 13.05
N THR A 379 -16.02 6.26 13.09
CA THR A 379 -15.30 5.21 12.35
C THR A 379 -15.42 5.29 10.82
N ASN A 380 -16.33 6.11 10.30
CA ASN A 380 -16.51 6.31 8.87
C ASN A 380 -16.34 7.78 8.46
N CYS A 381 -15.90 8.63 9.39
CA CYS A 381 -15.72 10.05 9.10
C CYS A 381 -14.58 10.23 8.08
N PRO A 382 -14.85 10.86 6.91
CA PRO A 382 -13.84 10.93 5.87
C PRO A 382 -12.67 11.85 6.26
N GLY A 383 -11.45 11.35 6.01
CA GLY A 383 -10.22 12.15 5.99
C GLY A 383 -10.09 12.96 4.70
N THR A 384 -9.11 13.86 4.62
CA THR A 384 -8.78 14.55 3.36
C THR A 384 -8.59 13.52 2.24
N THR A 385 -9.26 13.69 1.11
CA THR A 385 -9.28 12.75 -0.04
C THR A 385 -10.00 11.42 0.20
N GLY A 386 -10.42 11.14 1.43
CA GLY A 386 -11.27 9.99 1.75
C GLY A 386 -12.72 10.24 1.36
N PHE A 387 -13.47 9.18 1.14
CA PHE A 387 -14.86 9.30 0.69
C PHE A 387 -15.77 8.25 1.30
N ASN A 388 -17.06 8.54 1.27
CA ASN A 388 -18.11 7.58 1.61
C ASN A 388 -18.96 7.27 0.37
N LEU A 389 -19.29 6.01 0.20
CA LEU A 389 -20.35 5.54 -0.69
C LEU A 389 -21.50 5.05 0.19
N ILE A 390 -22.56 5.84 0.25
CA ILE A 390 -23.70 5.58 1.14
C ILE A 390 -24.80 4.88 0.34
N PRO A 391 -25.06 3.59 0.59
CA PRO A 391 -26.13 2.85 -0.10
C PRO A 391 -27.50 3.40 0.29
N LEU A 392 -28.35 3.57 -0.72
CA LEU A 392 -29.70 4.14 -0.57
C LEU A 392 -30.77 3.20 -1.11
N ASN A 393 -31.98 3.31 -0.55
CA ASN A 393 -33.15 2.68 -1.13
C ASN A 393 -33.43 3.26 -2.52
N VAL A 394 -33.68 2.37 -3.47
CA VAL A 394 -34.05 2.76 -4.83
C VAL A 394 -35.55 3.05 -4.86
N PRO A 395 -35.99 4.29 -5.11
CA PRO A 395 -37.41 4.57 -5.26
C PRO A 395 -37.97 3.95 -6.55
N ALA A 396 -39.25 3.67 -6.56
CA ALA A 396 -39.93 3.09 -7.74
C ALA A 396 -39.83 4.00 -8.97
N SER A 397 -39.77 5.30 -8.77
CA SER A 397 -39.56 6.33 -9.81
C SER A 397 -39.34 7.69 -9.13
N GLY A 398 -38.78 8.63 -9.87
CA GLY A 398 -38.78 10.04 -9.54
C GLY A 398 -37.46 10.59 -9.05
N LYS A 399 -37.58 11.74 -8.45
CA LYS A 399 -36.49 12.59 -8.03
C LYS A 399 -36.11 12.32 -6.58
N VAL A 400 -34.83 12.14 -6.33
CA VAL A 400 -34.26 12.06 -4.98
C VAL A 400 -33.43 13.30 -4.67
N SER A 401 -33.27 13.62 -3.41
CA SER A 401 -32.35 14.66 -2.98
C SER A 401 -31.63 14.29 -1.69
N ALA A 402 -30.42 14.86 -1.54
CA ALA A 402 -29.62 14.77 -0.35
C ALA A 402 -29.16 16.18 0.04
N THR A 403 -29.56 16.66 1.22
CA THR A 403 -29.06 17.92 1.78
C THR A 403 -27.91 17.61 2.71
N LEU A 404 -26.71 18.01 2.31
CA LEU A 404 -25.48 17.84 3.07
C LEU A 404 -25.16 19.10 3.87
N GLU A 405 -24.69 18.92 5.09
CA GLU A 405 -24.15 19.98 5.93
C GLU A 405 -22.90 19.49 6.66
N GLY A 406 -21.76 20.14 6.38
CA GLY A 406 -20.50 19.88 7.09
C GLY A 406 -20.56 20.39 8.52
N LEU A 407 -20.08 19.57 9.44
CA LEU A 407 -19.96 19.91 10.86
C LEU A 407 -18.57 20.49 11.11
N ALA A 408 -18.45 21.40 12.08
CA ALA A 408 -17.16 21.94 12.43
C ALA A 408 -16.20 20.85 12.89
N PRO A 409 -14.90 20.90 12.54
CA PRO A 409 -13.89 20.00 13.11
C PRO A 409 -13.97 20.00 14.64
N GLY A 410 -13.81 18.83 15.26
CA GLY A 410 -13.95 18.68 16.71
C GLY A 410 -15.39 18.73 17.25
N SER A 411 -16.42 18.70 16.38
CA SER A 411 -17.81 18.57 16.80
C SER A 411 -18.04 17.30 17.60
N ALA A 412 -19.05 17.35 18.48
CA ALA A 412 -19.49 16.18 19.22
C ALA A 412 -20.04 15.11 18.27
N LEU A 413 -19.84 13.86 18.64
CA LEU A 413 -20.44 12.72 17.97
C LEU A 413 -21.96 12.72 18.17
N ALA A 414 -22.68 12.06 17.29
CA ALA A 414 -24.11 11.83 17.46
C ALA A 414 -24.37 10.94 18.69
N ALA A 415 -25.52 11.07 19.29
CA ALA A 415 -25.94 10.18 20.36
C ALA A 415 -26.00 8.73 19.84
N GLY A 416 -25.43 7.81 20.60
CA GLY A 416 -25.33 6.38 20.23
C GLY A 416 -24.08 6.03 19.42
N ASP A 417 -23.33 7.00 18.88
CA ASP A 417 -22.03 6.73 18.28
C ASP A 417 -21.00 6.38 19.39
N PRO A 418 -20.45 5.16 19.43
CA PRO A 418 -19.51 4.76 20.47
C PRO A 418 -18.17 5.53 20.38
N GLY A 419 -17.87 6.16 19.25
CA GLY A 419 -16.63 6.92 19.06
C GLY A 419 -15.40 6.03 19.17
N THR A 420 -15.43 4.83 18.61
CA THR A 420 -14.34 3.87 18.70
C THR A 420 -13.21 4.25 17.78
N VAL A 421 -12.01 4.48 18.33
CA VAL A 421 -10.76 4.55 17.59
C VAL A 421 -10.26 3.12 17.38
N VAL A 422 -9.91 2.78 16.16
CA VAL A 422 -9.46 1.45 15.78
C VAL A 422 -8.04 1.47 15.21
N ASP A 423 -7.33 0.33 15.34
CA ASP A 423 -6.07 0.11 14.64
C ASP A 423 -6.31 -0.40 13.20
N GLY A 424 -5.21 -0.68 12.48
CA GLY A 424 -5.26 -1.18 11.11
C GLY A 424 -6.01 -2.50 10.94
N ASP A 425 -6.08 -3.31 11.98
CA ASP A 425 -6.79 -4.59 12.01
C ASP A 425 -8.27 -4.42 12.43
N GLY A 426 -8.69 -3.19 12.77
CA GLY A 426 -10.04 -2.88 13.23
C GLY A 426 -10.27 -3.14 14.71
N ASN A 427 -9.22 -3.38 15.52
CA ASN A 427 -9.35 -3.56 16.94
C ASN A 427 -9.50 -2.22 17.65
N ALA A 428 -10.39 -2.16 18.64
CA ALA A 428 -10.60 -0.96 19.43
C ALA A 428 -9.37 -0.59 20.27
N LYS A 429 -8.90 0.63 20.13
CA LYS A 429 -7.78 1.21 20.91
C LYS A 429 -8.25 2.16 22.00
N SER A 430 -9.18 3.02 21.69
CA SER A 430 -9.73 4.01 22.63
C SER A 430 -11.13 4.45 22.23
N ILE A 431 -11.75 5.25 23.09
CA ILE A 431 -13.07 5.81 22.86
C ILE A 431 -12.97 7.34 22.93
N VAL A 432 -13.61 8.01 22.00
CA VAL A 432 -13.69 9.46 21.91
C VAL A 432 -15.15 9.93 21.87
N THR A 433 -15.37 11.19 22.18
CA THR A 433 -16.71 11.82 22.17
C THR A 433 -16.86 12.91 21.11
N LYS A 434 -15.79 13.16 20.37
CA LYS A 434 -15.71 14.20 19.34
C LYS A 434 -14.90 13.70 18.18
N TYR A 435 -15.18 14.23 16.99
CA TYR A 435 -14.29 14.07 15.83
C TYR A 435 -12.95 14.75 16.07
N ASN A 436 -11.93 14.30 15.35
CA ASN A 436 -10.63 14.93 15.38
C ASN A 436 -10.72 16.39 14.91
N SER A 437 -9.93 17.26 15.52
CA SER A 437 -9.94 18.69 15.23
C SER A 437 -8.70 19.07 14.42
N GLN A 438 -8.93 19.69 13.25
CA GLN A 438 -7.89 20.33 12.47
C GLN A 438 -8.13 21.84 12.48
N SER A 439 -7.11 22.63 12.83
CA SER A 439 -7.32 23.98 13.32
C SER A 439 -7.36 25.08 12.26
N ASN A 440 -6.85 24.87 11.04
CA ASN A 440 -6.59 25.96 10.10
C ASN A 440 -7.10 25.76 8.68
N THR A 441 -7.90 24.72 8.41
CA THR A 441 -8.38 24.37 7.08
C THR A 441 -9.89 24.43 7.07
N GLN A 442 -10.47 24.98 6.00
CA GLN A 442 -11.91 25.04 5.87
C GLN A 442 -12.45 23.76 5.24
N GLN A 443 -13.48 23.21 5.87
CA GLN A 443 -14.16 22.05 5.34
C GLN A 443 -14.84 22.37 4.03
N ASN A 444 -14.76 21.44 3.10
CA ASN A 444 -15.47 21.45 1.83
C ASN A 444 -15.66 20.01 1.37
N TYR A 445 -16.61 19.77 0.50
CA TYR A 445 -16.96 18.45 0.01
C TYR A 445 -17.21 18.48 -1.49
N ARG A 446 -17.09 17.29 -2.12
CA ARG A 446 -17.66 16.99 -3.42
C ARG A 446 -18.66 15.86 -3.21
N TYR A 447 -19.90 16.02 -3.67
CA TYR A 447 -20.93 15.02 -3.44
C TYR A 447 -21.95 14.98 -4.57
N GLY A 448 -22.56 13.80 -4.77
CA GLY A 448 -23.57 13.56 -5.80
C GLY A 448 -24.00 12.10 -5.79
N PHE A 449 -25.02 11.80 -6.59
CA PHE A 449 -25.60 10.48 -6.67
C PHE A 449 -24.92 9.63 -7.75
N VAL A 450 -24.89 8.32 -7.50
CA VAL A 450 -24.50 7.30 -8.47
C VAL A 450 -25.59 6.23 -8.49
N ALA A 451 -26.11 5.94 -9.67
CA ALA A 451 -27.07 4.86 -9.86
C ALA A 451 -26.50 3.78 -10.78
N ILE A 452 -26.72 2.54 -10.43
CA ILE A 452 -26.36 1.39 -11.25
C ILE A 452 -27.65 0.72 -11.72
N THR A 453 -27.82 0.58 -13.01
CA THR A 453 -29.00 -0.05 -13.62
C THR A 453 -28.80 -1.55 -13.78
N ARG A 454 -29.90 -2.30 -13.92
CA ARG A 454 -29.87 -3.79 -14.02
C ARG A 454 -29.10 -4.32 -15.22
N ASP A 455 -28.84 -3.50 -16.22
CA ASP A 455 -27.96 -3.82 -17.35
C ASP A 455 -26.49 -3.58 -17.06
N GLY A 456 -26.15 -3.26 -15.80
CA GLY A 456 -24.78 -3.09 -15.32
C GLY A 456 -24.14 -1.73 -15.67
N LYS A 457 -24.93 -0.74 -16.08
CA LYS A 457 -24.41 0.59 -16.40
C LYS A 457 -24.45 1.51 -15.20
N SER A 458 -23.36 2.23 -15.00
CA SER A 458 -23.27 3.30 -14.04
C SER A 458 -23.77 4.62 -14.62
N HIS A 459 -24.54 5.36 -13.84
CA HIS A 459 -25.10 6.67 -14.17
C HIS A 459 -24.70 7.66 -13.08
N TYR A 460 -23.97 8.69 -13.44
CA TYR A 460 -23.42 9.66 -12.52
C TYR A 460 -24.27 10.92 -12.52
N GLY A 461 -24.71 11.34 -11.33
CA GLY A 461 -25.37 12.63 -11.12
C GLY A 461 -24.39 13.79 -11.19
N GLU A 462 -24.93 15.02 -11.17
CA GLU A 462 -24.12 16.22 -11.08
C GLU A 462 -23.30 16.24 -9.77
N MET A 463 -22.02 16.59 -9.88
CA MET A 463 -21.16 16.82 -8.72
C MET A 463 -21.47 18.18 -8.11
N HIS A 464 -21.81 18.19 -6.83
CA HIS A 464 -21.98 19.39 -6.04
C HIS A 464 -20.73 19.70 -5.23
N THR A 465 -20.51 20.99 -4.97
CA THR A 465 -19.36 21.49 -4.21
C THR A 465 -19.83 22.38 -3.07
N GLY A 466 -19.24 22.23 -1.91
CA GLY A 466 -19.51 23.12 -0.77
C GLY A 466 -19.65 22.37 0.55
N LYS A 467 -19.59 23.13 1.65
CA LYS A 467 -19.81 22.59 2.99
C LYS A 467 -21.30 22.44 3.36
N LYS A 468 -22.19 23.00 2.55
CA LYS A 468 -23.63 22.90 2.72
C LYS A 468 -24.34 23.09 1.38
N GLY A 469 -25.30 22.23 1.10
CA GLY A 469 -26.09 22.32 -0.12
C GLY A 469 -26.95 21.07 -0.33
N THR A 470 -27.76 21.12 -1.40
CA THR A 470 -28.66 20.01 -1.75
C THR A 470 -28.33 19.50 -3.16
N ALA A 471 -27.92 18.25 -3.25
CA ALA A 471 -27.85 17.51 -4.50
C ALA A 471 -29.24 16.96 -4.84
N THR A 472 -29.61 17.01 -6.11
CA THR A 472 -30.85 16.41 -6.60
C THR A 472 -30.53 15.52 -7.80
N TYR A 473 -31.28 14.43 -7.94
CA TYR A 473 -31.03 13.44 -8.99
C TYR A 473 -32.31 12.81 -9.49
N GLU A 474 -32.47 12.73 -10.79
CA GLU A 474 -33.54 11.94 -11.42
C GLU A 474 -33.05 10.51 -11.55
N VAL A 475 -33.66 9.62 -10.79
CA VAL A 475 -33.22 8.21 -10.76
C VAL A 475 -33.56 7.55 -12.09
N PRO A 476 -32.57 6.98 -12.81
CA PRO A 476 -32.82 6.29 -14.08
C PRO A 476 -33.81 5.13 -13.92
N ALA A 477 -34.57 4.87 -14.97
CA ALA A 477 -35.40 3.68 -15.01
C ALA A 477 -34.55 2.41 -14.88
N ASN A 478 -35.09 1.37 -14.25
CA ASN A 478 -34.39 0.11 -14.00
C ASN A 478 -33.14 0.21 -13.11
N THR A 479 -33.00 1.29 -12.33
CA THR A 479 -31.97 1.36 -11.30
C THR A 479 -32.11 0.17 -10.33
N GLU A 480 -31.02 -0.48 -10.04
CA GLU A 480 -30.90 -1.58 -9.09
C GLU A 480 -30.23 -1.14 -7.79
N ARG A 481 -29.21 -0.29 -7.90
CA ARG A 481 -28.46 0.24 -6.76
C ARG A 481 -28.33 1.75 -6.87
N LEU A 482 -28.43 2.43 -5.75
CA LEU A 482 -28.33 3.89 -5.65
C LEU A 482 -27.39 4.23 -4.49
N TYR A 483 -26.47 5.13 -4.74
CA TYR A 483 -25.52 5.63 -3.74
C TYR A 483 -25.51 7.16 -3.70
N LEU A 484 -25.22 7.70 -2.53
CA LEU A 484 -24.67 9.05 -2.39
C LEU A 484 -23.15 8.92 -2.19
N CYS A 485 -22.38 9.48 -3.10
CA CYS A 485 -20.92 9.62 -2.96
C CYS A 485 -20.62 10.94 -2.26
N VAL A 486 -19.79 10.91 -1.21
CA VAL A 486 -19.34 12.11 -0.47
C VAL A 486 -17.82 12.04 -0.30
N LEU A 487 -17.08 12.91 -0.96
CA LEU A 487 -15.64 13.06 -0.85
C LEU A 487 -15.31 14.25 0.06
N ALA A 488 -14.42 14.06 1.03
CA ALA A 488 -13.85 15.17 1.78
C ALA A 488 -12.81 15.91 0.94
N ALA A 489 -13.06 17.18 0.70
CA ALA A 489 -12.30 18.03 -0.21
C ALA A 489 -12.03 19.42 0.41
N PRO A 490 -11.30 19.50 1.53
CA PRO A 490 -11.05 20.76 2.24
C PRO A 490 -10.32 21.78 1.35
N ASP A 491 -10.34 23.05 1.72
CA ASP A 491 -9.77 24.14 0.92
C ASP A 491 -8.22 24.13 0.88
N LYS A 492 -7.61 23.26 1.64
CA LYS A 492 -6.17 23.00 1.65
C LYS A 492 -5.94 21.49 1.60
N TYR A 493 -5.00 21.07 0.77
CA TYR A 493 -4.50 19.70 0.78
C TYR A 493 -3.45 19.55 1.89
N ASN A 494 -3.74 18.71 2.85
CA ASN A 494 -2.78 18.27 3.86
C ASN A 494 -2.40 16.82 3.59
N ARG A 495 -1.13 16.52 3.75
CA ARG A 495 -0.62 15.16 3.64
C ARG A 495 -1.02 14.36 4.87
N ASN A 496 -1.17 13.06 4.70
CA ASN A 496 -1.26 12.15 5.83
C ASN A 496 0.11 11.93 6.45
N ALA A 497 0.20 11.96 7.76
CA ALA A 497 1.38 11.50 8.47
C ALA A 497 1.48 9.96 8.34
N TRP A 498 2.71 9.45 8.29
CA TRP A 498 2.92 8.01 8.39
C TRP A 498 3.22 7.67 9.85
N ASP A 499 2.21 7.26 10.55
CA ASP A 499 2.29 6.81 11.94
C ASP A 499 1.11 5.86 12.25
N ASP A 500 1.07 5.29 13.42
CA ASP A 500 -0.04 4.42 13.86
C ASP A 500 -1.02 5.16 14.79
N ASP A 501 -1.02 6.50 14.76
CA ASP A 501 -1.86 7.33 15.62
C ASP A 501 -3.06 7.92 14.88
N GLU A 502 -4.16 7.16 14.82
CA GLU A 502 -5.42 7.59 14.20
C GLU A 502 -6.02 8.85 14.85
N THR A 503 -5.62 9.21 16.07
CA THR A 503 -6.17 10.37 16.78
C THR A 503 -5.72 11.72 16.23
N ASN A 504 -4.61 11.75 15.49
CA ASN A 504 -4.10 12.95 14.84
C ASN A 504 -4.57 13.11 13.39
N ASP A 505 -5.25 12.12 12.83
CA ASP A 505 -5.78 12.15 11.46
C ASP A 505 -6.80 13.25 11.27
N GLU A 506 -6.80 13.85 10.09
CA GLU A 506 -7.86 14.77 9.72
C GLU A 506 -9.18 14.05 9.56
N GLN A 507 -10.21 14.60 10.16
CA GLN A 507 -11.59 14.14 9.98
C GLN A 507 -12.48 15.32 9.55
N TRP A 508 -13.27 15.11 8.50
CA TRP A 508 -14.20 16.07 7.95
C TRP A 508 -15.64 15.61 8.16
N PRO A 509 -16.20 15.83 9.37
CA PRO A 509 -17.52 15.34 9.72
C PRO A 509 -18.62 16.09 8.96
N TYR A 510 -19.67 15.36 8.62
CA TYR A 510 -20.84 15.90 7.97
C TYR A 510 -22.11 15.21 8.47
N ARG A 511 -23.25 15.82 8.16
CA ARG A 511 -24.57 15.22 8.28
C ARG A 511 -25.35 15.36 6.99
N VAL A 512 -26.27 14.44 6.73
CA VAL A 512 -27.07 14.43 5.50
C VAL A 512 -28.53 14.13 5.80
N LYS A 513 -29.43 14.77 5.06
CA LYS A 513 -30.86 14.50 5.11
C LYS A 513 -31.34 14.13 3.71
N PHE A 514 -32.12 13.06 3.62
CA PHE A 514 -32.66 12.57 2.34
C PHE A 514 -34.11 12.99 2.13
N SER A 515 -34.53 13.06 0.86
CA SER A 515 -35.91 13.18 0.42
C SER A 515 -36.12 12.36 -0.87
N GLY A 516 -37.23 11.65 -0.96
CA GLY A 516 -37.51 10.72 -2.05
C GLY A 516 -36.72 9.40 -1.99
N THR A 517 -35.82 9.28 -1.02
CA THR A 517 -35.05 8.04 -0.70
C THR A 517 -34.65 8.07 0.77
N ASP A 518 -34.06 7.00 1.25
CA ASP A 518 -33.46 6.88 2.58
C ASP A 518 -32.30 5.88 2.54
N LEU A 519 -31.60 5.70 3.65
CA LEU A 519 -30.53 4.70 3.79
C LEU A 519 -31.07 3.32 3.37
N LEU A 520 -30.23 2.53 2.72
CA LEU A 520 -30.62 1.19 2.25
C LEU A 520 -31.11 0.34 3.46
N GLY A 521 -32.28 -0.27 3.29
CA GLY A 521 -32.93 -1.06 4.35
C GLY A 521 -33.80 -0.23 5.32
N ASN A 522 -33.71 1.11 5.30
CA ASN A 522 -34.65 1.95 6.04
C ASN A 522 -35.94 2.18 5.24
N VAL A 523 -37.03 2.20 5.95
CA VAL A 523 -38.29 2.73 5.42
C VAL A 523 -38.27 4.25 5.58
N THR A 524 -38.69 5.00 4.54
CA THR A 524 -38.87 6.43 4.66
C THR A 524 -39.89 6.70 5.75
N ILE A 525 -39.46 7.32 6.84
CA ILE A 525 -40.33 7.64 7.98
C ILE A 525 -40.83 9.07 7.77
N PRO A 526 -42.14 9.32 7.81
CA PRO A 526 -42.69 10.67 7.80
C PRO A 526 -42.07 11.52 8.92
N GLU A 527 -41.88 12.80 8.64
CA GLU A 527 -41.33 13.74 9.61
C GLU A 527 -42.20 13.75 10.88
N GLY A 528 -41.61 13.37 12.01
CA GLY A 528 -42.29 13.34 13.32
C GLY A 528 -42.50 11.99 13.96
N ASP A 529 -42.11 10.89 13.32
CA ASP A 529 -42.24 9.56 13.92
C ASP A 529 -40.92 9.08 14.52
N PRO A 530 -40.82 8.89 15.86
CA PRO A 530 -39.57 8.52 16.53
C PRO A 530 -39.38 7.00 16.53
N THR A 531 -39.15 6.39 15.42
CA THR A 531 -38.74 4.98 15.42
C THR A 531 -37.22 4.87 15.36
N ASP A 532 -36.64 4.40 16.44
CA ASP A 532 -35.24 4.01 16.54
C ASP A 532 -35.00 2.76 15.68
N VAL A 533 -34.70 2.96 14.41
CA VAL A 533 -34.19 1.89 13.57
C VAL A 533 -32.70 2.11 13.39
N GLU A 534 -31.90 1.40 14.18
CA GLU A 534 -30.50 1.19 13.86
C GLU A 534 -30.43 0.39 12.55
N THR A 535 -30.02 1.03 11.51
CA THR A 535 -29.63 0.33 10.29
C THR A 535 -28.12 0.37 10.17
N SER A 536 -27.50 -0.54 10.83
CA SER A 536 -26.24 -1.06 10.38
C SER A 536 -26.55 -2.19 9.41
N LEU A 537 -26.32 -2.01 8.12
CA LEU A 537 -25.97 -3.13 7.27
C LEU A 537 -24.56 -3.56 7.70
N GLU A 538 -24.48 -4.26 8.81
CA GLU A 538 -23.38 -5.17 9.03
C GLU A 538 -23.58 -6.30 8.00
N VAL A 539 -22.98 -6.17 6.86
CA VAL A 539 -22.62 -7.36 6.10
C VAL A 539 -21.58 -8.04 6.99
N SER A 540 -22.01 -9.01 7.77
CA SER A 540 -21.09 -9.96 8.38
C SER A 540 -20.39 -10.61 7.20
N LEU A 541 -19.17 -10.20 6.94
CA LEU A 541 -18.24 -10.99 6.16
C LEU A 541 -18.08 -12.25 6.99
N ASP A 542 -18.76 -13.32 6.55
CA ASP A 542 -18.66 -14.60 7.21
C ASP A 542 -17.20 -15.03 7.07
N ALA A 543 -16.46 -14.93 8.16
CA ALA A 543 -15.04 -15.25 8.27
C ALA A 543 -14.78 -16.77 8.19
N SER A 544 -15.59 -17.50 7.41
CA SER A 544 -15.55 -18.96 7.31
C SER A 544 -14.83 -19.50 6.07
N SER A 545 -14.18 -18.66 5.27
CA SER A 545 -13.19 -19.15 4.32
C SER A 545 -11.82 -19.20 5.00
N GLU A 546 -11.09 -20.29 4.80
CA GLU A 546 -9.74 -20.46 5.33
C GLU A 546 -8.90 -19.21 5.03
N SER A 547 -8.76 -18.39 6.05
CA SER A 547 -8.07 -17.12 5.97
C SER A 547 -6.60 -17.35 5.63
N TYR A 548 -6.16 -16.83 4.50
CA TYR A 548 -4.76 -16.43 4.41
C TYR A 548 -4.54 -15.46 5.58
N PRO A 549 -3.65 -15.76 6.52
CA PRO A 549 -3.54 -14.93 7.70
C PRO A 549 -3.19 -13.50 7.28
N LEU A 550 -4.01 -12.54 7.71
CA LEU A 550 -3.73 -11.10 7.63
C LEU A 550 -2.32 -10.73 8.11
N HIS A 551 -1.68 -11.63 8.83
CA HIS A 551 -0.29 -11.57 9.28
C HIS A 551 0.75 -11.36 8.17
N THR A 552 0.42 -11.65 6.91
CA THR A 552 1.37 -11.48 5.80
C THR A 552 1.57 -10.03 5.39
N PHE A 553 0.74 -9.10 5.83
CA PHE A 553 0.74 -7.73 5.31
C PHE A 553 1.03 -6.66 6.34
N ASN A 554 1.17 -7.01 7.60
CA ASN A 554 1.52 -6.06 8.63
C ASN A 554 3.02 -6.12 8.94
N LEU A 555 3.81 -5.51 8.06
CA LEU A 555 5.27 -5.43 8.20
C LEU A 555 5.71 -4.83 9.54
N LEU A 556 4.85 -4.03 10.18
CA LEU A 556 5.16 -3.36 11.43
C LEU A 556 4.86 -4.22 12.66
N ASN A 557 3.78 -5.02 12.63
CA ASN A 557 3.27 -5.68 13.82
C ASN A 557 3.80 -7.11 14.04
N ASP A 558 4.36 -7.77 13.02
CA ASP A 558 4.71 -9.19 13.10
C ASP A 558 6.19 -9.49 13.32
N GLY A 559 6.98 -8.50 13.70
CA GLY A 559 8.43 -8.68 13.83
C GLY A 559 9.10 -8.98 12.48
N VAL A 560 8.43 -8.68 11.36
CA VAL A 560 9.00 -8.87 10.01
C VAL A 560 10.25 -8.01 9.86
N MET A 561 10.25 -6.79 10.38
CA MET A 561 11.42 -5.91 10.37
C MET A 561 12.58 -6.52 11.15
N GLU A 562 12.29 -7.17 12.28
CA GLU A 562 13.31 -7.91 13.03
C GLU A 562 13.82 -9.15 12.26
N LYS A 563 12.91 -9.85 11.57
CA LYS A 563 13.27 -10.98 10.70
C LYS A 563 14.12 -10.56 9.52
N ILE A 564 13.78 -9.44 8.89
CA ILE A 564 14.59 -8.83 7.83
C ILE A 564 15.94 -8.41 8.38
N ALA A 565 15.96 -7.68 9.51
CA ALA A 565 17.21 -7.29 10.16
C ALA A 565 18.08 -8.50 10.48
N LYS A 566 17.48 -9.57 10.99
CA LYS A 566 18.19 -10.82 11.28
C LYS A 566 18.68 -11.51 10.01
N ALA A 567 17.87 -11.59 8.97
CA ALA A 567 18.23 -12.18 7.68
C ALA A 567 19.39 -11.44 7.02
N PHE A 568 19.48 -10.13 7.20
CA PHE A 568 20.53 -9.28 6.64
C PHE A 568 21.54 -8.77 7.69
N LYS A 569 21.47 -9.26 8.96
CA LYS A 569 22.27 -8.80 10.12
C LYS A 569 22.27 -7.29 10.30
N LEU A 570 21.20 -6.63 9.87
CA LEU A 570 21.01 -5.22 10.07
C LEU A 570 20.47 -4.95 11.47
N GLN A 571 20.78 -3.81 12.03
CA GLN A 571 20.09 -3.40 13.25
C GLN A 571 18.66 -2.99 12.89
N PRO A 572 17.64 -3.32 13.68
CA PRO A 572 16.26 -2.92 13.41
C PRO A 572 16.10 -1.41 13.17
N SER A 573 16.90 -0.58 13.83
CA SER A 573 16.96 0.86 13.62
C SER A 573 17.51 1.27 12.25
N GLU A 574 18.23 0.40 11.57
CA GLU A 574 18.73 0.63 10.21
C GLU A 574 17.65 0.37 9.16
N ILE A 575 16.64 -0.36 9.56
CA ILE A 575 15.50 -0.68 8.72
C ILE A 575 14.37 0.31 8.96
N ALA A 576 14.19 0.80 10.13
CA ALA A 576 12.92 1.29 10.63
C ALA A 576 12.72 2.81 10.64
N SER A 577 13.59 3.62 10.07
CA SER A 577 13.33 5.07 10.09
C SER A 577 12.15 5.49 9.22
N SER A 578 11.55 4.55 8.53
CA SER A 578 10.37 4.79 7.73
C SER A 578 9.66 3.50 7.56
N ASP A 579 8.82 3.08 8.24
CA ASP A 579 7.92 1.98 8.15
C ASP A 579 7.63 1.40 6.73
N CYS A 580 8.52 1.67 5.80
CA CYS A 580 8.52 1.18 4.42
C CYS A 580 9.85 0.51 4.14
N ILE A 581 9.84 -0.76 3.87
CA ILE A 581 11.03 -1.58 3.55
C ILE A 581 11.84 -0.98 2.41
N MET A 582 11.18 -0.36 1.46
CA MET A 582 11.83 0.35 0.37
C MET A 582 12.75 1.47 0.85
N ASN A 583 12.48 1.99 2.05
CA ASN A 583 13.28 3.03 2.66
C ASN A 583 14.35 2.53 3.60
N THR A 584 14.26 1.30 3.98
CA THR A 584 15.45 0.69 4.53
C THR A 584 16.38 0.58 3.37
N SER A 585 16.98 1.66 3.05
CA SER A 585 17.96 1.58 2.04
C SER A 585 18.83 0.40 2.38
N LEU A 586 18.39 -0.72 1.87
CA LEU A 586 19.29 -1.79 1.64
C LEU A 586 20.55 -1.21 1.02
N THR A 587 20.47 -0.03 0.49
CA THR A 587 21.59 0.76 -0.01
C THR A 587 22.02 1.87 0.91
N ASN A 588 21.32 2.07 2.04
CA ASN A 588 21.51 3.24 2.86
C ASN A 588 21.97 4.46 2.02
N PRO A 589 21.12 5.03 1.16
CA PRO A 589 21.50 6.23 0.40
C PRO A 589 21.76 7.41 1.34
N TYR A 590 21.58 7.19 2.65
CA TYR A 590 21.80 8.20 3.69
C TYR A 590 23.03 7.84 4.50
N PRO A 591 24.04 8.71 4.52
CA PRO A 591 25.17 8.53 5.41
C PRO A 591 24.63 8.45 6.85
N LYS A 592 25.05 7.41 7.56
CA LYS A 592 24.81 7.32 9.00
C LYS A 592 25.38 8.58 9.64
N GLU A 593 24.62 9.23 10.49
CA GLU A 593 25.17 10.24 11.38
C GLU A 593 26.37 9.62 12.13
N LYS A 594 27.49 10.27 12.07
CA LYS A 594 28.71 9.89 12.79
C LYS A 594 28.60 10.27 14.27
#